data_acc594d227b47739027becdf3b6249f1
#
_entry.id   acc594d227b47739027becdf3b6249f1
#
_cell.length_a   1.000
_cell.length_b   1.000
_cell.length_c   1.000
_cell.angle_alpha   90.00
_cell.angle_beta   90.00
_cell.angle_gamma   90.00
#
_symmetry.space_group_name_H-M   'P 1'
#
loop_
_entity.id
_entity.type
_entity.pdbx_description
1 polymer ?
#
loop_
_entity_poly.entity_id
_entity_poly.type
_entity_poly.pdbx_seq_one_letter_code
_entity_poly.pdbx_strand_id
1 'polypeptide(L)'
;TPTANTVEDLFECDDDNDGVLSFDFAESQNQVLAGQDSTAFSVTYHLSQEDADTNTNALAIPYFNTNTTEQIFVRIENNANTSCFDTTSFNLNVFDTPVANTVQTYEVCDDLNDGDDANGQTEVILTDFNNEVLNGQDADLFDITYHLSQEDADTNTNAIVSPYYNNGAPFSYQVFVRIENSLKVECYSTTEFTINIYTTPTANTVEDLFECDDDND
;
A
#
# COMPACT_ATOMS: atom_id res chain seq x y z
N THR A 1 30.91 30.56 10.48
CA THR A 1 29.93 30.56 9.40
C THR A 1 29.14 29.26 9.54
N PRO A 2 27.81 29.29 9.55
CA PRO A 2 27.04 28.05 9.54
C PRO A 2 27.26 27.29 8.22
N THR A 3 26.96 26.01 8.22
CA THR A 3 26.95 25.16 7.04
C THR A 3 25.56 24.51 6.94
N ALA A 4 24.88 24.69 5.83
CA ALA A 4 23.62 24.00 5.54
C ALA A 4 23.95 22.57 5.06
N ASN A 5 23.84 21.59 5.98
CA ASN A 5 24.08 20.19 5.60
C ASN A 5 22.88 19.63 4.79
N THR A 6 23.13 18.57 4.06
CA THR A 6 22.12 17.90 3.25
C THR A 6 20.98 17.38 4.12
N VAL A 7 19.76 17.56 3.67
CA VAL A 7 18.52 17.03 4.25
C VAL A 7 18.00 15.96 3.31
N GLU A 8 17.54 14.85 3.87
CA GLU A 8 16.86 13.80 3.10
C GLU A 8 15.46 14.27 2.69
N ASP A 9 14.99 13.82 1.54
CA ASP A 9 13.61 14.06 1.09
C ASP A 9 12.63 13.43 2.07
N LEU A 10 11.53 14.12 2.35
CA LEU A 10 10.43 13.63 3.18
C LEU A 10 9.38 12.93 2.32
N PHE A 11 8.91 11.79 2.81
CA PHE A 11 7.89 10.95 2.18
C PHE A 11 6.87 10.57 3.25
N GLU A 12 5.62 11.01 3.08
CA GLU A 12 4.55 10.74 4.04
C GLU A 12 3.33 10.15 3.33
N CYS A 13 2.63 9.27 4.04
CA CYS A 13 1.38 8.68 3.58
C CYS A 13 0.20 9.53 4.04
N ASP A 14 -0.71 9.80 3.14
CA ASP A 14 -1.96 10.50 3.40
C ASP A 14 -3.09 9.48 3.56
N ASP A 15 -3.62 9.35 4.77
CA ASP A 15 -4.62 8.32 5.10
C ASP A 15 -6.04 8.72 4.70
N ASP A 16 -6.32 10.01 4.54
CA ASP A 16 -7.63 10.50 4.10
C ASP A 16 -7.66 10.97 2.65
N ASN A 17 -6.49 10.94 2.00
CA ASN A 17 -6.27 11.22 0.58
C ASN A 17 -6.79 12.61 0.14
N ASP A 18 -6.71 13.60 1.05
CA ASP A 18 -7.03 15.00 0.73
C ASP A 18 -5.82 15.78 0.19
N GLY A 19 -4.64 15.17 0.21
CA GLY A 19 -3.37 15.68 -0.28
C GLY A 19 -2.70 16.66 0.66
N VAL A 20 -3.19 16.83 1.90
CA VAL A 20 -2.71 17.84 2.85
C VAL A 20 -2.29 17.23 4.18
N LEU A 21 -1.02 17.33 4.50
CA LEU A 21 -0.44 16.88 5.76
C LEU A 21 0.24 18.02 6.52
N SER A 22 0.46 17.80 7.82
CA SER A 22 1.11 18.76 8.73
C SER A 22 2.53 18.31 9.04
N PHE A 23 3.51 19.19 8.82
CA PHE A 23 4.94 18.93 8.99
C PHE A 23 5.54 19.83 10.05
N ASP A 24 6.29 19.28 11.00
CA ASP A 24 7.01 20.05 12.02
C ASP A 24 8.51 20.28 11.69
N PHE A 25 9.06 19.56 10.71
CA PHE A 25 10.46 19.60 10.24
C PHE A 25 11.52 19.39 11.32
N ALA A 26 11.18 18.81 12.47
CA ALA A 26 12.14 18.64 13.56
C ALA A 26 13.33 17.75 13.15
N GLU A 27 13.08 16.68 12.41
CA GLU A 27 14.14 15.80 11.89
C GLU A 27 15.01 16.53 10.84
N SER A 28 14.39 17.25 9.92
CA SER A 28 15.09 18.05 8.92
C SER A 28 15.98 19.10 9.57
N GLN A 29 15.53 19.73 10.66
CA GLN A 29 16.34 20.67 11.44
C GLN A 29 17.59 20.01 12.03
N ASN A 30 17.47 18.80 12.59
CA ASN A 30 18.59 18.03 13.10
C ASN A 30 19.62 17.72 12.02
N GLN A 31 19.16 17.34 10.83
CA GLN A 31 20.00 17.04 9.67
C GLN A 31 20.74 18.30 9.18
N VAL A 32 20.05 19.43 9.02
CA VAL A 32 20.69 20.70 8.62
C VAL A 32 21.77 21.12 9.59
N LEU A 33 21.50 21.03 10.90
CA LEU A 33 22.45 21.39 11.93
C LEU A 33 23.64 20.40 11.99
N ALA A 34 23.40 19.10 11.82
CA ALA A 34 24.43 18.05 11.89
C ALA A 34 25.41 18.24 13.06
N GLY A 35 24.87 18.57 14.25
CA GLY A 35 25.65 18.79 15.47
C GLY A 35 26.22 20.21 15.64
N GLN A 36 25.92 21.14 14.74
CA GLN A 36 26.20 22.57 14.96
C GLN A 36 25.38 23.09 16.15
N ASP A 37 25.87 24.12 16.83
CA ASP A 37 25.24 24.68 18.03
C ASP A 37 23.90 25.38 17.68
N SER A 38 22.78 24.74 18.06
CA SER A 38 21.43 25.25 17.84
C SER A 38 21.13 26.55 18.62
N THR A 39 21.95 26.94 19.57
CA THR A 39 21.83 28.23 20.27
C THR A 39 22.52 29.37 19.52
N ALA A 40 23.49 29.04 18.67
CA ALA A 40 24.25 30.00 17.85
C ALA A 40 23.64 30.16 16.45
N PHE A 41 22.86 29.22 15.98
CA PHE A 41 22.29 29.20 14.62
C PHE A 41 20.79 29.01 14.65
N SER A 42 20.07 29.75 13.81
CA SER A 42 18.65 29.61 13.55
C SER A 42 18.42 28.93 12.20
N VAL A 43 17.39 28.09 12.13
CA VAL A 43 16.95 27.41 10.88
C VAL A 43 15.57 27.91 10.53
N THR A 44 15.38 28.29 9.26
CA THR A 44 14.09 28.70 8.69
C THR A 44 13.82 27.95 7.39
N TYR A 45 12.54 27.79 7.04
CA TYR A 45 12.07 27.05 5.86
C TYR A 45 11.29 27.97 4.95
N HIS A 46 11.42 27.80 3.64
CA HIS A 46 10.87 28.69 2.61
C HIS A 46 10.40 27.89 1.40
N LEU A 47 9.52 28.47 0.58
CA LEU A 47 9.04 27.87 -0.67
C LEU A 47 9.85 28.29 -1.90
N SER A 48 10.82 29.17 -1.76
CA SER A 48 11.72 29.57 -2.84
C SER A 48 13.14 29.82 -2.36
N GLN A 49 14.11 29.64 -3.25
CA GLN A 49 15.51 29.97 -2.97
C GLN A 49 15.66 31.48 -2.67
N GLU A 50 14.92 32.36 -3.37
CA GLU A 50 14.99 33.82 -3.16
C GLU A 50 14.52 34.17 -1.75
N ASP A 51 13.44 33.55 -1.24
CA ASP A 51 12.96 33.76 0.12
C ASP A 51 13.97 33.25 1.15
N ALA A 52 14.60 32.10 0.91
CA ALA A 52 15.66 31.58 1.78
C ALA A 52 16.89 32.49 1.78
N ASP A 53 17.33 33.05 0.65
CA ASP A 53 18.48 33.93 0.53
C ASP A 53 18.25 35.28 1.24
N THR A 54 17.02 35.77 1.17
CA THR A 54 16.64 37.07 1.75
C THR A 54 16.02 36.97 3.15
N ASN A 55 15.80 35.74 3.65
CA ASN A 55 15.08 35.45 4.90
C ASN A 55 13.70 36.11 4.96
N THR A 56 12.93 35.96 3.88
CA THR A 56 11.56 36.48 3.79
C THR A 56 10.56 35.33 3.67
N ASN A 57 9.31 35.54 3.97
CA ASN A 57 8.23 34.58 3.82
C ASN A 57 8.54 33.21 4.46
N ALA A 58 9.22 33.17 5.61
CA ALA A 58 9.49 31.94 6.34
C ALA A 58 8.19 31.19 6.66
N LEU A 59 8.18 29.89 6.45
CA LEU A 59 7.05 29.03 6.72
C LEU A 59 6.73 28.99 8.22
N ALA A 60 5.45 29.04 8.56
CA ALA A 60 5.00 28.79 9.93
C ALA A 60 5.09 27.26 10.22
N ILE A 61 5.53 26.91 11.41
CA ILE A 61 5.60 25.53 11.86
C ILE A 61 4.50 25.31 12.93
N PRO A 62 3.64 24.29 12.83
CA PRO A 62 3.63 23.28 11.75
C PRO A 62 3.25 23.85 10.38
N TYR A 63 3.88 23.32 9.34
CA TYR A 63 3.60 23.66 7.95
C TYR A 63 2.58 22.69 7.35
N PHE A 64 1.59 23.20 6.63
CA PHE A 64 0.67 22.39 5.83
C PHE A 64 1.05 22.54 4.37
N ASN A 65 1.32 21.39 3.69
CA ASN A 65 1.67 21.42 2.27
C ASN A 65 0.51 21.95 1.43
N THR A 66 0.84 22.55 0.30
CA THR A 66 -0.14 23.09 -0.67
C THR A 66 -0.21 22.26 -1.95
N ASN A 67 0.77 21.37 -2.15
CA ASN A 67 0.82 20.41 -3.24
C ASN A 67 1.39 19.09 -2.70
N THR A 68 1.05 17.96 -3.32
CA THR A 68 1.55 16.65 -2.93
C THR A 68 3.05 16.47 -3.16
N THR A 69 3.67 17.33 -3.98
CA THR A 69 5.12 17.40 -4.15
C THR A 69 5.55 18.86 -4.11
N GLU A 70 6.43 19.20 -3.17
CA GLU A 70 6.98 20.55 -3.00
C GLU A 70 8.48 20.49 -2.72
N GLN A 71 9.22 21.50 -3.18
CA GLN A 71 10.60 21.71 -2.76
C GLN A 71 10.64 22.73 -1.62
N ILE A 72 11.24 22.33 -0.50
CA ILE A 72 11.43 23.18 0.68
C ILE A 72 12.88 23.65 0.71
N PHE A 73 13.07 24.96 0.73
CA PHE A 73 14.37 25.60 0.85
C PHE A 73 14.64 25.92 2.31
N VAL A 74 15.82 25.59 2.77
CA VAL A 74 16.24 25.71 4.17
C VAL A 74 17.36 26.71 4.27
N ARG A 75 17.20 27.67 5.18
CA ARG A 75 18.26 28.62 5.55
C ARG A 75 18.73 28.33 6.96
N ILE A 76 20.04 28.26 7.14
CA ILE A 76 20.70 28.30 8.46
C ILE A 76 21.51 29.59 8.59
N GLU A 77 21.29 30.36 9.64
CA GLU A 77 21.99 31.65 9.84
C GLU A 77 22.54 31.79 11.24
N ASN A 78 23.58 32.62 11.36
CA ASN A 78 24.20 32.94 12.64
C ASN A 78 23.37 34.00 13.38
N ASN A 79 22.93 33.70 14.61
CA ASN A 79 22.09 34.58 15.43
C ASN A 79 22.74 35.91 15.76
N ALA A 80 24.08 35.97 15.81
CA ALA A 80 24.81 37.21 16.08
C ALA A 80 25.09 38.06 14.81
N ASN A 81 25.03 37.43 13.62
CA ASN A 81 25.20 38.09 12.33
C ASN A 81 24.47 37.34 11.23
N THR A 82 23.27 37.76 10.91
CA THR A 82 22.36 37.12 9.92
C THR A 82 22.86 37.22 8.48
N SER A 83 23.89 38.05 8.18
CA SER A 83 24.56 38.02 6.89
C SER A 83 25.47 36.81 6.69
N CYS A 84 25.76 36.07 7.77
CA CYS A 84 26.47 34.79 7.73
C CYS A 84 25.44 33.65 7.72
N PHE A 85 25.06 33.25 6.55
CA PHE A 85 24.10 32.15 6.34
C PHE A 85 24.58 31.18 5.25
N ASP A 86 23.90 30.04 5.17
CA ASP A 86 24.02 29.06 4.13
C ASP A 86 22.64 28.45 3.86
N THR A 87 22.45 27.83 2.68
CA THR A 87 21.15 27.27 2.27
C THR A 87 21.30 25.88 1.69
N THR A 88 20.26 25.06 1.88
CA THR A 88 20.07 23.75 1.25
C THR A 88 18.59 23.58 0.87
N SER A 89 18.22 22.45 0.29
CA SER A 89 16.82 22.15 0.01
C SER A 89 16.58 20.65 0.06
N PHE A 90 15.32 20.25 0.23
CA PHE A 90 14.83 18.88 0.13
C PHE A 90 13.45 18.87 -0.52
N ASN A 91 13.01 17.70 -0.97
CA ASN A 91 11.65 17.54 -1.49
C ASN A 91 10.75 16.95 -0.40
N LEU A 92 9.51 17.44 -0.36
CA LEU A 92 8.42 16.93 0.42
C LEU A 92 7.46 16.23 -0.53
N ASN A 93 7.14 14.97 -0.25
CA ASN A 93 6.28 14.15 -1.09
C ASN A 93 5.19 13.51 -0.23
N VAL A 94 3.95 13.66 -0.64
CA VAL A 94 2.76 13.09 -0.01
C VAL A 94 2.18 12.06 -0.98
N PHE A 95 1.89 10.86 -0.48
CA PHE A 95 1.38 9.74 -1.27
C PHE A 95 0.06 9.25 -0.70
N ASP A 96 -0.90 9.00 -1.57
CA ASP A 96 -2.19 8.41 -1.19
C ASP A 96 -1.99 7.04 -0.54
N THR A 97 -2.70 6.80 0.57
CA THR A 97 -2.81 5.47 1.19
C THR A 97 -4.03 4.76 0.60
N PRO A 98 -3.87 3.60 -0.06
CA PRO A 98 -5.00 2.88 -0.59
C PRO A 98 -5.87 2.28 0.51
N VAL A 99 -7.15 2.06 0.21
CA VAL A 99 -8.08 1.33 1.07
C VAL A 99 -8.21 -0.10 0.58
N ALA A 100 -7.83 -1.08 1.39
CA ALA A 100 -8.09 -2.49 1.10
C ALA A 100 -9.56 -2.81 1.37
N ASN A 101 -10.38 -2.83 0.33
CA ASN A 101 -11.80 -3.12 0.48
C ASN A 101 -12.05 -4.62 0.70
N THR A 102 -13.17 -4.93 1.34
CA THR A 102 -13.54 -6.31 1.65
C THR A 102 -13.89 -7.09 0.40
N VAL A 103 -13.33 -8.29 0.29
CA VAL A 103 -13.65 -9.29 -0.74
C VAL A 103 -14.67 -10.27 -0.16
N GLN A 104 -15.67 -10.65 -0.95
CA GLN A 104 -16.64 -11.65 -0.50
C GLN A 104 -15.99 -13.03 -0.41
N THR A 105 -16.52 -13.89 0.47
CA THR A 105 -16.13 -15.31 0.52
C THR A 105 -16.30 -15.94 -0.87
N TYR A 106 -15.23 -16.52 -1.38
CA TYR A 106 -15.25 -17.24 -2.66
C TYR A 106 -15.59 -18.70 -2.45
N GLU A 107 -16.59 -19.17 -3.16
CA GLU A 107 -17.04 -20.55 -3.12
C GLU A 107 -16.82 -21.21 -4.48
N VAL A 108 -16.11 -22.34 -4.50
CA VAL A 108 -15.74 -23.04 -5.72
C VAL A 108 -15.89 -24.55 -5.53
N CYS A 109 -16.24 -25.27 -6.60
CA CYS A 109 -16.18 -26.72 -6.61
C CYS A 109 -14.76 -27.18 -6.93
N ASP A 110 -14.38 -28.28 -6.29
CA ASP A 110 -13.19 -29.04 -6.66
C ASP A 110 -13.28 -29.52 -8.10
N ASP A 111 -12.16 -29.60 -8.79
CA ASP A 111 -12.10 -29.93 -10.20
C ASP A 111 -11.27 -31.21 -10.45
N LEU A 112 -11.27 -31.70 -11.71
CA LEU A 112 -10.52 -32.87 -12.12
C LEU A 112 -9.13 -32.57 -12.69
N ASN A 113 -8.60 -31.35 -12.50
CA ASN A 113 -7.33 -30.97 -13.11
C ASN A 113 -6.16 -31.79 -12.60
N ASP A 114 -6.23 -32.29 -11.36
CA ASP A 114 -5.27 -33.21 -10.78
C ASP A 114 -5.71 -34.69 -10.84
N GLY A 115 -6.95 -34.98 -11.30
CA GLY A 115 -7.54 -36.28 -11.44
C GLY A 115 -8.44 -36.75 -10.30
N ASP A 116 -8.70 -35.88 -9.29
CA ASP A 116 -9.56 -36.15 -8.13
C ASP A 116 -10.39 -34.90 -7.80
N ASP A 117 -11.71 -34.97 -7.97
CA ASP A 117 -12.66 -33.87 -7.73
C ASP A 117 -13.21 -33.84 -6.28
N ALA A 118 -12.52 -34.50 -5.36
CA ALA A 118 -12.94 -34.65 -3.98
C ALA A 118 -11.80 -34.45 -2.95
N ASN A 119 -10.62 -34.01 -3.38
CA ASN A 119 -9.45 -33.87 -2.54
C ASN A 119 -9.24 -32.42 -1.99
N GLY A 120 -10.06 -31.46 -2.43
CA GLY A 120 -10.00 -30.06 -2.02
C GLY A 120 -8.90 -29.24 -2.68
N GLN A 121 -8.40 -29.68 -3.83
CA GLN A 121 -7.37 -28.99 -4.59
C GLN A 121 -7.95 -28.40 -5.88
N THR A 122 -7.85 -27.09 -6.02
CA THR A 122 -8.32 -26.39 -7.23
C THR A 122 -7.47 -25.18 -7.53
N GLU A 123 -7.54 -24.70 -8.76
CA GLU A 123 -6.91 -23.47 -9.19
C GLU A 123 -7.83 -22.27 -8.96
N VAL A 124 -7.27 -21.21 -8.38
CA VAL A 124 -7.99 -19.94 -8.16
C VAL A 124 -7.25 -18.79 -8.84
N ILE A 125 -7.98 -18.04 -9.67
CA ILE A 125 -7.46 -16.83 -10.33
C ILE A 125 -7.61 -15.65 -9.36
N LEU A 126 -6.58 -15.39 -8.56
CA LEU A 126 -6.61 -14.37 -7.52
C LEU A 126 -6.82 -12.96 -8.09
N THR A 127 -6.29 -12.68 -9.28
CA THR A 127 -6.46 -11.36 -9.92
C THR A 127 -7.90 -11.02 -10.30
N ASP A 128 -8.83 -11.99 -10.29
CA ASP A 128 -10.25 -11.72 -10.51
C ASP A 128 -10.87 -10.89 -9.36
N PHE A 129 -10.26 -10.91 -8.17
CA PHE A 129 -10.68 -10.15 -7.00
C PHE A 129 -10.16 -8.71 -6.97
N ASN A 130 -9.23 -8.34 -7.86
CA ASN A 130 -8.63 -7.00 -7.87
C ASN A 130 -9.68 -5.87 -7.91
N ASN A 131 -10.75 -6.06 -8.67
CA ASN A 131 -11.81 -5.05 -8.77
C ASN A 131 -12.60 -4.87 -7.46
N GLU A 132 -12.76 -5.93 -6.66
CA GLU A 132 -13.40 -5.84 -5.34
C GLU A 132 -12.47 -5.13 -4.35
N VAL A 133 -11.18 -5.49 -4.35
CA VAL A 133 -10.15 -4.86 -3.50
C VAL A 133 -10.05 -3.37 -3.80
N LEU A 134 -9.99 -2.98 -5.08
CA LEU A 134 -9.91 -1.59 -5.51
C LEU A 134 -11.21 -0.81 -5.23
N ASN A 135 -12.37 -1.42 -5.46
CA ASN A 135 -13.68 -0.79 -5.30
C ASN A 135 -13.76 0.60 -5.94
N GLY A 136 -13.20 0.74 -7.14
CA GLY A 136 -13.20 1.99 -7.91
C GLY A 136 -12.00 2.91 -7.68
N GLN A 137 -11.04 2.55 -6.83
CA GLN A 137 -9.75 3.23 -6.76
C GLN A 137 -8.97 3.02 -8.07
N ASP A 138 -8.09 3.95 -8.41
CA ASP A 138 -7.33 3.91 -9.65
C ASP A 138 -6.27 2.79 -9.64
N ALA A 139 -6.43 1.80 -10.51
CA ALA A 139 -5.55 0.65 -10.63
C ALA A 139 -4.13 1.00 -11.10
N ASP A 140 -3.92 2.19 -11.70
CA ASP A 140 -2.60 2.63 -12.14
C ASP A 140 -1.76 3.21 -10.98
N LEU A 141 -2.40 3.51 -9.84
CA LEU A 141 -1.75 4.07 -8.66
C LEU A 141 -1.37 3.02 -7.62
N PHE A 142 -2.00 1.83 -7.67
CA PHE A 142 -1.88 0.85 -6.59
C PHE A 142 -1.56 -0.56 -7.11
N ASP A 143 -0.63 -1.22 -6.43
CA ASP A 143 -0.28 -2.61 -6.65
C ASP A 143 -0.99 -3.51 -5.64
N ILE A 144 -1.47 -4.68 -6.11
CA ILE A 144 -2.17 -5.67 -5.27
C ILE A 144 -1.36 -6.96 -5.24
N THR A 145 -1.13 -7.47 -4.04
CA THR A 145 -0.49 -8.77 -3.81
C THR A 145 -1.35 -9.64 -2.87
N TYR A 146 -1.20 -10.95 -3.01
CA TYR A 146 -1.94 -11.96 -2.26
C TYR A 146 -0.99 -12.81 -1.45
N HIS A 147 -1.37 -13.18 -0.22
CA HIS A 147 -0.53 -13.88 0.74
C HIS A 147 -1.32 -14.94 1.51
N LEU A 148 -0.63 -15.87 2.17
CA LEU A 148 -1.23 -16.91 2.99
C LEU A 148 -1.18 -16.60 4.50
N SER A 149 -0.60 -15.49 4.89
CA SER A 149 -0.60 -15.01 6.27
C SER A 149 -0.66 -13.49 6.33
N GLN A 150 -1.19 -12.95 7.43
CA GLN A 150 -1.19 -11.51 7.69
C GLN A 150 0.23 -10.95 7.77
N GLU A 151 1.16 -11.67 8.39
CA GLU A 151 2.56 -11.25 8.51
C GLU A 151 3.22 -11.08 7.13
N ASP A 152 2.96 -12.00 6.19
CA ASP A 152 3.47 -11.90 4.83
C ASP A 152 2.86 -10.69 4.08
N ALA A 153 1.56 -10.45 4.28
CA ALA A 153 0.89 -9.28 3.69
C ALA A 153 1.44 -7.96 4.27
N ASP A 154 1.63 -7.87 5.59
CA ASP A 154 2.16 -6.67 6.26
C ASP A 154 3.60 -6.36 5.84
N THR A 155 4.40 -7.40 5.62
CA THR A 155 5.83 -7.25 5.25
C THR A 155 6.08 -7.33 3.73
N ASN A 156 5.05 -7.54 2.93
CA ASN A 156 5.10 -7.76 1.47
C ASN A 156 6.10 -8.87 1.10
N THR A 157 6.02 -10.00 1.81
CA THR A 157 6.87 -11.17 1.56
C THR A 157 6.04 -12.39 1.16
N ASN A 158 6.66 -13.37 0.53
CA ASN A 158 6.03 -14.65 0.15
C ASN A 158 4.70 -14.47 -0.61
N ALA A 159 4.57 -13.45 -1.46
CA ALA A 159 3.39 -13.26 -2.28
C ALA A 159 3.10 -14.50 -3.15
N ILE A 160 1.85 -14.94 -3.17
CA ILE A 160 1.40 -16.04 -4.01
C ILE A 160 1.04 -15.53 -5.41
N VAL A 161 1.39 -16.34 -6.43
CA VAL A 161 1.19 -15.96 -7.83
C VAL A 161 -0.20 -16.40 -8.29
N SER A 162 -0.88 -15.54 -9.07
CA SER A 162 -2.12 -15.88 -9.76
C SER A 162 -1.82 -16.45 -11.16
N PRO A 163 -2.45 -17.57 -11.59
CA PRO A 163 -3.36 -18.39 -10.81
C PRO A 163 -2.66 -19.15 -9.68
N TYR A 164 -3.38 -19.35 -8.57
CA TYR A 164 -2.89 -20.05 -7.40
C TYR A 164 -3.53 -21.45 -7.30
N TYR A 165 -2.70 -22.48 -7.15
CA TYR A 165 -3.13 -23.85 -6.93
C TYR A 165 -2.85 -24.24 -5.47
N ASN A 166 -3.91 -24.60 -4.71
CA ASN A 166 -3.81 -24.86 -3.27
C ASN A 166 -3.36 -26.29 -2.94
N ASN A 167 -2.14 -26.64 -3.22
CA ASN A 167 -1.57 -27.98 -3.00
C ASN A 167 -1.88 -28.58 -1.62
N GLY A 168 -2.92 -29.43 -1.51
CA GLY A 168 -3.28 -30.16 -0.29
C GLY A 168 -3.72 -29.28 0.87
N ALA A 169 -4.20 -28.10 0.60
CA ALA A 169 -4.77 -27.21 1.59
C ALA A 169 -6.11 -27.76 2.12
N PRO A 170 -6.56 -27.31 3.30
CA PRO A 170 -7.90 -27.62 3.76
C PRO A 170 -8.95 -27.10 2.79
N PHE A 171 -10.16 -27.71 2.81
CA PHE A 171 -11.32 -27.25 2.01
C PHE A 171 -11.77 -25.80 2.29
N SER A 172 -11.19 -25.15 3.27
CA SER A 172 -11.41 -23.74 3.58
C SER A 172 -10.10 -23.14 4.07
N TYR A 173 -9.69 -21.99 3.48
CA TYR A 173 -8.49 -21.26 3.88
C TYR A 173 -8.67 -19.75 3.66
N GLN A 174 -7.86 -18.96 4.36
CA GLN A 174 -7.83 -17.50 4.21
C GLN A 174 -6.75 -17.09 3.23
N VAL A 175 -7.07 -16.05 2.47
CA VAL A 175 -6.13 -15.29 1.64
C VAL A 175 -6.07 -13.87 2.17
N PHE A 176 -4.88 -13.39 2.44
CA PHE A 176 -4.60 -12.04 2.87
C PHE A 176 -4.19 -11.21 1.66
N VAL A 177 -4.76 -10.03 1.55
CA VAL A 177 -4.55 -9.13 0.43
C VAL A 177 -3.85 -7.88 0.92
N ARG A 178 -2.78 -7.50 0.25
CA ARG A 178 -2.14 -6.20 0.42
C ARG A 178 -2.41 -5.36 -0.81
N ILE A 179 -2.78 -4.10 -0.62
CA ILE A 179 -2.82 -3.06 -1.64
C ILE A 179 -1.87 -1.95 -1.19
N GLU A 180 -0.99 -1.51 -2.07
CA GLU A 180 0.03 -0.50 -1.75
C GLU A 180 0.16 0.54 -2.86
N ASN A 181 0.64 1.72 -2.50
CA ASN A 181 0.95 2.75 -3.48
C ASN A 181 2.17 2.32 -4.32
N SER A 182 2.04 2.32 -5.65
CA SER A 182 3.07 1.83 -6.57
C SER A 182 4.38 2.64 -6.53
N LEU A 183 4.32 3.88 -6.04
CA LEU A 183 5.48 4.76 -5.89
C LEU A 183 6.04 4.79 -4.47
N LYS A 184 5.22 4.39 -3.46
CA LYS A 184 5.58 4.39 -2.04
C LYS A 184 4.95 3.19 -1.33
N VAL A 185 5.67 2.07 -1.32
CA VAL A 185 5.19 0.77 -0.82
C VAL A 185 4.86 0.74 0.68
N GLU A 186 5.35 1.73 1.44
CA GLU A 186 5.01 1.90 2.86
C GLU A 186 3.60 2.46 3.06
N CYS A 187 3.01 3.10 2.02
CA CYS A 187 1.61 3.53 2.02
C CYS A 187 0.73 2.38 1.53
N TYR A 188 0.25 1.56 2.45
CA TYR A 188 -0.50 0.34 2.15
C TYR A 188 -1.64 0.11 3.15
N SER A 189 -2.56 -0.76 2.77
CA SER A 189 -3.51 -1.39 3.68
C SER A 189 -3.73 -2.86 3.33
N THR A 190 -4.34 -3.61 4.23
CA THR A 190 -4.59 -5.05 4.06
C THR A 190 -6.04 -5.42 4.34
N THR A 191 -6.51 -6.48 3.71
CA THR A 191 -7.79 -7.14 3.97
C THR A 191 -7.62 -8.64 3.84
N GLU A 192 -8.64 -9.39 4.16
CA GLU A 192 -8.64 -10.85 4.02
C GLU A 192 -9.97 -11.36 3.49
N PHE A 193 -9.96 -12.53 2.86
CA PHE A 193 -11.18 -13.24 2.49
C PHE A 193 -10.97 -14.75 2.59
N THR A 194 -12.08 -15.49 2.62
CA THR A 194 -12.06 -16.95 2.72
C THR A 194 -12.36 -17.57 1.36
N ILE A 195 -11.62 -18.62 1.02
CA ILE A 195 -11.92 -19.51 -0.10
C ILE A 195 -12.45 -20.83 0.48
N ASN A 196 -13.65 -21.22 0.05
CA ASN A 196 -14.27 -22.51 0.37
C ASN A 196 -14.32 -23.40 -0.88
N ILE A 197 -13.79 -24.62 -0.77
CA ILE A 197 -13.78 -25.60 -1.85
C ILE A 197 -14.74 -26.73 -1.48
N TYR A 198 -15.63 -27.09 -2.38
CA TYR A 198 -16.62 -28.16 -2.17
C TYR A 198 -16.33 -29.32 -3.10
N THR A 199 -16.47 -30.54 -2.59
CA THR A 199 -16.33 -31.76 -3.41
C THR A 199 -17.41 -31.81 -4.48
N THR A 200 -17.04 -32.26 -5.67
CA THR A 200 -17.98 -32.42 -6.78
C THR A 200 -18.72 -33.77 -6.64
N PRO A 201 -20.06 -33.79 -6.58
CA PRO A 201 -20.79 -35.02 -6.46
C PRO A 201 -20.76 -35.82 -7.77
N THR A 202 -20.55 -37.12 -7.66
CA THR A 202 -20.57 -38.06 -8.81
C THR A 202 -21.99 -38.56 -9.07
N ALA A 203 -22.50 -38.32 -10.26
CA ALA A 203 -23.77 -38.89 -10.71
C ALA A 203 -23.52 -40.37 -11.14
N ASN A 204 -24.07 -41.31 -10.39
CA ASN A 204 -24.02 -42.69 -10.78
C ASN A 204 -25.03 -42.99 -11.93
N THR A 205 -24.66 -43.88 -12.83
CA THR A 205 -25.56 -44.35 -13.86
C THR A 205 -26.69 -45.16 -13.22
N VAL A 206 -27.91 -44.83 -13.61
CA VAL A 206 -29.09 -45.64 -13.25
C VAL A 206 -29.33 -46.65 -14.37
N GLU A 207 -29.76 -47.84 -13.99
CA GLU A 207 -30.18 -48.85 -14.98
C GLU A 207 -31.49 -48.40 -15.63
N ASP A 208 -31.65 -48.76 -16.93
CA ASP A 208 -32.87 -48.52 -17.65
C ASP A 208 -34.02 -49.30 -17.00
N LEU A 209 -35.14 -48.64 -16.76
CA LEU A 209 -36.36 -49.31 -16.33
C LEU A 209 -37.04 -49.95 -17.53
N PHE A 210 -37.17 -51.27 -17.49
CA PHE A 210 -37.97 -52.01 -18.48
C PHE A 210 -39.26 -52.45 -17.79
N GLU A 211 -40.38 -51.93 -18.26
CA GLU A 211 -41.68 -52.38 -17.84
C GLU A 211 -42.33 -53.18 -18.96
N CYS A 212 -42.84 -54.33 -18.61
CA CYS A 212 -43.66 -55.11 -19.56
C CYS A 212 -45.07 -54.54 -19.59
N ASP A 213 -45.52 -54.17 -20.77
CA ASP A 213 -46.91 -53.81 -20.99
C ASP A 213 -47.79 -55.05 -20.86
N ASP A 214 -48.53 -55.12 -19.76
CA ASP A 214 -49.49 -56.23 -19.49
C ASP A 214 -50.89 -55.95 -20.09
N ASP A 215 -50.96 -55.17 -21.18
CA ASP A 215 -52.24 -54.90 -21.85
C ASP A 215 -52.85 -56.18 -22.39
N ASN A 216 -53.45 -56.94 -21.50
CA ASN A 216 -54.42 -57.99 -21.79
C ASN A 216 -55.85 -57.51 -21.56
N ASP A 217 -56.23 -56.36 -22.18
CA ASP A 217 -57.62 -55.93 -22.27
C ASP A 217 -58.20 -56.19 -23.67
#